data_ae8597f24bfb1002a257640d05269172
#
_entry.id   ae8597f24bfb1002a257640d05269172
#
_cell.length_a   1.000
_cell.length_b   1.000
_cell.length_c   1.000
_cell.angle_alpha   90.00
_cell.angle_beta   90.00
_cell.angle_gamma   90.00
#
_symmetry.space_group_name_H-M   'P 1'
#
loop_
_entity.id
_entity.type
_entity.pdbx_description
1 polymer ?
#
loop_
_entity_poly.entity_id
_entity_poly.type
_entity_poly.pdbx_seq_one_letter_code
_entity_poly.pdbx_strand_id
1 'polypeptide(L)'
;MNGEHFRTEQEGKVNGNAVITVNSNPYIMLAGEVHNSNSSSTEAMEPIWQKAKKLNMNTLLLPVTWEMLEPEEGQFEFSLVDGLIAQAREYGMHIVFLWFGAWKNAQCYYAPAWVKCNPERFWRAEVQKGKKKVNLENFHGMPYTTLSAHCEETLQADSRAFAMLMKHIKEVDEKEQTVIAVQVENEPGLQGAAREHSDYADELFGKEVPPAFATYMRENTVTMSEDVKAAVEQGKEAGTWAEVFGTAAEEIFHTYSVAGYIDRVAEAGKAEYNLPMTVNAWLDKGQEPVMFPSGGPVARMMEVWKYRAKHIDVLSPDIYVQNFCEVCEEFTKMGNPLFIPETAVHSHAAPRLVYVIGHHHAIGFAPFGFEDMGQPFSATDSYLFGVDTSDPLLSVPQDMEEYAWYGHTLNTMMPLLTSRYGTTELQAVISEQPDQDMMIFGQYGFKILMAVPFIPRKDGVCLALQTAENEFYLIANGCMIAPFSTNPEKPHVDILSLEEGEFRDGVWHMIRRLNGDEVASMRYDKPTLLKIRLFAYQ
;
A
#
# COMPACT_ATOMS: atom_id res chain seq x y z
N MET A 1 8.17 28.37 -1.58
CA MET A 1 8.79 27.14 -1.04
C MET A 1 7.84 26.04 -1.47
N ASN A 2 8.24 25.20 -2.38
CA ASN A 2 7.40 24.11 -2.86
C ASN A 2 7.27 23.09 -1.72
N GLY A 3 6.05 22.85 -1.28
CA GLY A 3 5.78 21.84 -0.25
C GLY A 3 6.08 20.45 -0.80
N GLU A 4 7.23 19.92 -0.48
CA GLU A 4 7.59 18.56 -0.83
C GLU A 4 7.18 17.65 0.34
N HIS A 5 6.10 16.90 0.16
CA HIS A 5 5.53 16.05 1.21
C HIS A 5 6.18 14.67 1.29
N PHE A 6 6.72 14.20 0.18
CA PHE A 6 7.42 12.93 0.10
C PHE A 6 8.67 13.13 -0.75
N ARG A 7 9.81 12.65 -0.28
CA ARG A 7 11.07 12.75 -0.99
C ARG A 7 11.76 11.40 -1.01
N THR A 8 12.03 10.92 -2.20
CA THR A 8 12.91 9.77 -2.43
C THR A 8 14.40 10.17 -2.36
N GLU A 9 14.69 11.48 -2.38
CA GLU A 9 16.03 12.05 -2.21
C GLU A 9 16.35 12.33 -0.73
N GLN A 10 17.58 12.75 -0.43
CA GLN A 10 18.11 12.85 0.95
C GLN A 10 17.24 13.61 1.96
N GLU A 11 16.42 14.57 1.53
CA GLU A 11 15.61 15.40 2.43
C GLU A 11 14.24 14.79 2.80
N GLY A 12 13.74 13.79 2.05
CA GLY A 12 12.53 13.00 2.37
C GLY A 12 12.85 11.63 2.94
N LYS A 13 14.02 11.47 3.54
CA LYS A 13 14.44 10.23 4.16
C LYS A 13 14.85 10.45 5.61
N VAL A 14 14.41 9.54 6.47
CA VAL A 14 14.96 9.40 7.81
C VAL A 14 15.89 8.19 7.78
N ASN A 15 17.16 8.39 8.12
CA ASN A 15 18.20 7.33 8.10
C ASN A 15 18.25 6.53 6.78
N GLY A 16 17.93 7.17 5.65
CA GLY A 16 17.90 6.51 4.35
C GLY A 16 16.57 5.87 3.96
N ASN A 17 15.61 5.76 4.88
CA ASN A 17 14.27 5.25 4.62
C ASN A 17 13.34 6.40 4.16
N ALA A 18 12.54 6.16 3.12
CA ALA A 18 11.58 7.15 2.64
C ALA A 18 10.46 7.37 3.66
N VAL A 19 10.04 8.62 3.81
CA VAL A 19 8.94 9.02 4.70
C VAL A 19 8.06 10.05 4.01
N ILE A 20 6.77 10.04 4.32
CA ILE A 20 5.90 11.18 4.02
C ILE A 20 6.19 12.29 5.02
N THR A 21 6.17 13.53 4.57
CA THR A 21 6.30 14.70 5.46
C THR A 21 5.05 15.57 5.34
N VAL A 22 4.51 15.97 6.49
CA VAL A 22 3.39 16.90 6.60
C VAL A 22 3.84 18.07 7.47
N ASN A 23 3.73 19.28 6.96
CA ASN A 23 4.25 20.47 7.65
C ASN A 23 5.71 20.29 8.13
N SER A 24 6.55 19.68 7.27
CA SER A 24 7.97 19.37 7.53
C SER A 24 8.21 18.33 8.63
N ASN A 25 7.20 17.66 9.13
CA ASN A 25 7.34 16.57 10.11
C ASN A 25 7.14 15.22 9.43
N PRO A 26 7.98 14.20 9.72
CA PRO A 26 7.75 12.84 9.28
C PRO A 26 6.37 12.33 9.74
N TYR A 27 5.68 11.64 8.84
CA TYR A 27 4.30 11.24 9.03
C TYR A 27 4.08 9.79 8.57
N ILE A 28 3.30 9.03 9.34
CA ILE A 28 2.85 7.68 9.01
C ILE A 28 1.33 7.74 8.79
N MET A 29 0.87 7.30 7.64
CA MET A 29 -0.55 7.22 7.34
C MET A 29 -1.18 6.02 8.06
N LEU A 30 -1.83 6.27 9.19
CA LEU A 30 -2.72 5.32 9.86
C LEU A 30 -4.08 5.49 9.22
N ALA A 31 -4.28 4.83 8.09
CA ALA A 31 -5.31 5.21 7.16
C ALA A 31 -6.49 4.21 7.09
N GLY A 32 -7.51 4.60 6.36
CA GLY A 32 -8.60 3.75 5.90
C GLY A 32 -8.99 4.14 4.49
N GLU A 33 -9.23 3.16 3.62
CA GLU A 33 -9.81 3.41 2.31
C GLU A 33 -11.32 3.18 2.37
N VAL A 34 -12.07 4.11 1.81
CA VAL A 34 -13.54 4.02 1.76
C VAL A 34 -14.01 3.17 0.58
N HIS A 35 -15.22 2.60 0.67
CA HIS A 35 -15.85 1.98 -0.50
C HIS A 35 -15.96 2.97 -1.65
N ASN A 36 -15.77 2.48 -2.88
CA ASN A 36 -15.57 3.27 -4.10
C ASN A 36 -16.57 4.42 -4.32
N SER A 37 -17.82 4.26 -3.89
CA SER A 37 -18.88 5.24 -4.13
C SER A 37 -19.16 6.15 -2.94
N ASN A 38 -18.58 5.92 -1.78
CA ASN A 38 -18.92 6.66 -0.57
C ASN A 38 -18.44 8.12 -0.63
N SER A 39 -17.30 8.38 -1.26
CA SER A 39 -16.81 9.75 -1.45
C SER A 39 -17.50 10.52 -2.58
N SER A 40 -18.56 9.96 -3.18
CA SER A 40 -19.33 10.64 -4.23
C SER A 40 -20.25 11.77 -3.71
N SER A 41 -20.40 11.90 -2.39
CA SER A 41 -21.05 13.05 -1.76
C SER A 41 -20.52 13.30 -0.35
N THR A 42 -20.49 14.56 0.05
CA THR A 42 -20.13 14.95 1.42
C THR A 42 -21.14 14.46 2.46
N GLU A 43 -22.41 14.29 2.09
CA GLU A 43 -23.44 13.74 2.97
C GLU A 43 -23.17 12.27 3.31
N ALA A 44 -22.81 11.46 2.31
CA ALA A 44 -22.44 10.06 2.52
C ALA A 44 -21.16 9.90 3.36
N MET A 45 -20.22 10.83 3.23
CA MET A 45 -18.95 10.81 3.96
C MET A 45 -19.08 11.19 5.44
N GLU A 46 -20.09 11.95 5.84
CA GLU A 46 -20.20 12.45 7.23
C GLU A 46 -20.14 11.34 8.31
N PRO A 47 -20.91 10.24 8.26
CA PRO A 47 -20.79 9.16 9.23
C PRO A 47 -19.44 8.41 9.13
N ILE A 48 -18.79 8.42 7.96
CA ILE A 48 -17.52 7.75 7.71
C ILE A 48 -16.38 8.49 8.43
N TRP A 49 -16.33 9.82 8.32
CA TRP A 49 -15.39 10.64 9.08
C TRP A 49 -15.52 10.42 10.60
N GLN A 50 -16.74 10.34 11.10
CA GLN A 50 -16.99 10.07 12.52
C GLN A 50 -16.46 8.69 12.94
N LYS A 51 -16.61 7.67 12.07
CA LYS A 51 -16.07 6.33 12.32
C LYS A 51 -14.55 6.32 12.29
N ALA A 52 -13.94 6.96 11.29
CA ALA A 52 -12.48 7.10 11.20
C ALA A 52 -11.88 7.77 12.44
N LYS A 53 -12.52 8.82 12.93
CA LYS A 53 -12.12 9.50 14.17
C LYS A 53 -12.19 8.58 15.40
N LYS A 54 -13.23 7.75 15.51
CA LYS A 54 -13.36 6.75 16.60
C LYS A 54 -12.26 5.68 16.53
N LEU A 55 -11.81 5.34 15.32
CA LEU A 55 -10.74 4.38 15.09
C LEU A 55 -9.33 5.01 15.25
N ASN A 56 -9.25 6.30 15.54
CA ASN A 56 -8.01 7.07 15.61
C ASN A 56 -7.19 7.01 14.30
N MET A 57 -7.88 6.91 13.16
CA MET A 57 -7.25 7.10 11.86
C MET A 57 -6.86 8.57 11.69
N ASN A 58 -5.78 8.83 10.98
CA ASN A 58 -5.29 10.18 10.71
C ASN A 58 -5.35 10.56 9.24
N THR A 59 -5.64 9.60 8.36
CA THR A 59 -5.69 9.77 6.90
C THR A 59 -6.82 8.93 6.32
N LEU A 60 -7.51 9.44 5.30
CA LEU A 60 -8.44 8.64 4.49
C LEU A 60 -8.02 8.63 3.02
N LEU A 61 -8.20 7.48 2.39
CA LEU A 61 -8.05 7.29 0.96
C LEU A 61 -9.44 7.45 0.33
N LEU A 62 -9.60 8.46 -0.53
CA LEU A 62 -10.89 8.90 -1.08
C LEU A 62 -10.87 8.90 -2.61
N PRO A 63 -11.73 8.11 -3.27
CA PRO A 63 -11.91 8.19 -4.71
C PRO A 63 -12.33 9.58 -5.21
N VAL A 64 -11.68 10.02 -6.28
CA VAL A 64 -12.11 11.13 -7.15
C VAL A 64 -12.25 10.55 -8.55
N THR A 65 -13.46 10.56 -9.08
CA THR A 65 -13.77 9.92 -10.36
C THR A 65 -13.74 10.91 -11.51
N TRP A 66 -13.23 10.49 -12.65
CA TRP A 66 -13.15 11.34 -13.85
C TRP A 66 -14.54 11.83 -14.28
N GLU A 67 -15.55 10.93 -14.25
CA GLU A 67 -16.91 11.27 -14.66
C GLU A 67 -17.58 12.38 -13.81
N MET A 68 -17.21 12.48 -12.53
CA MET A 68 -17.71 13.53 -11.64
C MET A 68 -16.89 14.80 -11.74
N LEU A 69 -15.59 14.68 -11.99
CA LEU A 69 -14.71 15.84 -12.14
C LEU A 69 -14.90 16.56 -13.49
N GLU A 70 -15.08 15.81 -14.60
CA GLU A 70 -15.26 16.32 -15.96
C GLU A 70 -16.50 15.69 -16.61
N PRO A 71 -17.74 16.03 -16.14
CA PRO A 71 -18.98 15.44 -16.65
C PRO A 71 -19.24 15.72 -18.14
N GLU A 72 -18.81 16.87 -18.63
CA GLU A 72 -18.77 17.24 -20.03
C GLU A 72 -17.34 17.59 -20.43
N GLU A 73 -16.92 17.26 -21.66
CA GLU A 73 -15.55 17.47 -22.11
C GLU A 73 -15.11 18.93 -21.95
N GLY A 74 -14.08 19.18 -21.17
CA GLY A 74 -13.52 20.50 -20.89
C GLY A 74 -14.27 21.30 -19.82
N GLN A 75 -15.31 20.75 -19.19
CA GLN A 75 -16.03 21.39 -18.10
C GLN A 75 -15.75 20.66 -16.79
N PHE A 76 -15.14 21.35 -15.85
CA PHE A 76 -14.67 20.77 -14.59
C PHE A 76 -15.50 21.22 -13.39
N GLU A 77 -15.83 20.26 -12.52
CA GLU A 77 -16.60 20.45 -11.29
C GLU A 77 -15.74 20.06 -10.07
N PHE A 78 -15.37 21.04 -9.26
CA PHE A 78 -14.51 20.83 -8.09
C PHE A 78 -15.25 20.86 -6.74
N SER A 79 -16.54 21.16 -6.73
CA SER A 79 -17.31 21.35 -5.49
C SER A 79 -17.25 20.14 -4.53
N LEU A 80 -17.23 18.93 -5.08
CA LEU A 80 -17.06 17.71 -4.28
C LEU A 80 -15.66 17.63 -3.66
N VAL A 81 -14.63 17.89 -4.43
CA VAL A 81 -13.22 17.90 -3.95
C VAL A 81 -13.06 18.92 -2.83
N ASP A 82 -13.59 20.14 -3.01
CA ASP A 82 -13.57 21.19 -1.98
C ASP A 82 -14.31 20.76 -0.70
N GLY A 83 -15.47 20.10 -0.87
CA GLY A 83 -16.27 19.59 0.24
C GLY A 83 -15.53 18.51 1.04
N LEU A 84 -14.89 17.56 0.36
CA LEU A 84 -14.10 16.50 1.01
C LEU A 84 -12.88 17.07 1.75
N ILE A 85 -12.17 18.02 1.15
CA ILE A 85 -11.04 18.71 1.80
C ILE A 85 -11.52 19.48 3.04
N ALA A 86 -12.66 20.18 2.95
CA ALA A 86 -13.22 20.91 4.08
C ALA A 86 -13.61 19.98 5.24
N GLN A 87 -14.25 18.84 4.94
CA GLN A 87 -14.59 17.83 5.96
C GLN A 87 -13.34 17.23 6.59
N ALA A 88 -12.32 16.88 5.81
CA ALA A 88 -11.06 16.36 6.37
C ALA A 88 -10.44 17.33 7.37
N ARG A 89 -10.42 18.63 7.06
CA ARG A 89 -9.95 19.69 7.97
C ARG A 89 -10.78 19.78 9.25
N GLU A 90 -12.10 19.66 9.14
CA GLU A 90 -13.00 19.67 10.30
C GLU A 90 -12.72 18.49 11.24
N TYR A 91 -12.45 17.31 10.68
CA TYR A 91 -12.11 16.11 11.45
C TYR A 91 -10.64 16.02 11.85
N GLY A 92 -9.78 16.92 11.38
CA GLY A 92 -8.34 16.97 11.65
C GLY A 92 -7.59 15.81 11.03
N MET A 93 -7.97 15.40 9.81
CA MET A 93 -7.40 14.29 9.05
C MET A 93 -6.78 14.77 7.75
N HIS A 94 -5.89 13.94 7.19
CA HIS A 94 -5.35 14.12 5.85
C HIS A 94 -6.04 13.22 4.83
N ILE A 95 -5.82 13.51 3.55
CA ILE A 95 -6.39 12.78 2.43
C ILE A 95 -5.29 12.26 1.50
N VAL A 96 -5.45 11.04 1.04
CA VAL A 96 -4.86 10.54 -0.21
C VAL A 96 -6.02 10.44 -1.21
N PHE A 97 -6.00 11.23 -2.28
CA PHE A 97 -6.99 11.08 -3.34
C PHE A 97 -6.63 9.91 -4.25
N LEU A 98 -7.63 9.13 -4.61
CA LEU A 98 -7.51 8.03 -5.57
C LEU A 98 -8.12 8.51 -6.88
N TRP A 99 -7.29 8.73 -7.91
CA TRP A 99 -7.76 9.12 -9.22
C TRP A 99 -8.30 7.88 -9.96
N PHE A 100 -9.62 7.80 -10.09
CA PHE A 100 -10.29 6.80 -10.91
C PHE A 100 -10.55 7.40 -12.29
N GLY A 101 -9.54 7.36 -13.14
CA GLY A 101 -9.53 7.87 -14.51
C GLY A 101 -9.90 6.81 -15.54
N ALA A 102 -8.90 6.32 -16.25
CA ALA A 102 -9.06 5.28 -17.26
C ALA A 102 -9.28 3.89 -16.67
N TRP A 103 -8.77 3.62 -15.46
CA TRP A 103 -8.88 2.31 -14.81
C TRP A 103 -9.37 2.37 -13.37
N LYS A 104 -10.32 1.48 -13.05
CA LYS A 104 -10.64 0.96 -11.72
C LYS A 104 -10.87 -0.54 -11.85
N ASN A 105 -10.06 -1.36 -11.15
CA ASN A 105 -10.07 -2.83 -11.28
C ASN A 105 -9.95 -3.27 -12.75
N ALA A 106 -8.99 -2.68 -13.47
CA ALA A 106 -8.76 -2.88 -14.91
C ALA A 106 -9.96 -2.56 -15.81
N GLN A 107 -10.94 -1.77 -15.35
CA GLN A 107 -12.15 -1.39 -16.10
C GLN A 107 -12.34 0.12 -16.14
N CYS A 108 -13.04 0.63 -17.17
CA CYS A 108 -13.25 2.06 -17.36
C CYS A 108 -14.60 2.57 -16.82
N TYR A 109 -15.05 2.04 -15.68
CA TYR A 109 -16.37 2.38 -15.14
C TYR A 109 -16.53 3.86 -14.80
N TYR A 110 -15.46 4.50 -14.35
CA TYR A 110 -15.49 5.88 -13.89
C TYR A 110 -15.04 6.90 -14.94
N ALA A 111 -14.74 6.44 -16.17
CA ALA A 111 -14.57 7.36 -17.30
C ALA A 111 -15.90 8.06 -17.63
N PRO A 112 -15.89 9.35 -18.06
CA PRO A 112 -17.11 10.10 -18.33
C PRO A 112 -17.91 9.53 -19.51
N ALA A 113 -19.21 9.90 -19.56
CA ALA A 113 -20.10 9.43 -20.62
C ALA A 113 -19.61 9.82 -22.02
N TRP A 114 -19.01 11.00 -22.19
CA TRP A 114 -18.48 11.45 -23.47
C TRP A 114 -17.27 10.62 -23.96
N VAL A 115 -16.51 9.99 -23.04
CA VAL A 115 -15.48 8.98 -23.36
C VAL A 115 -16.13 7.65 -23.68
N LYS A 116 -17.01 7.16 -22.78
CA LYS A 116 -17.65 5.84 -22.92
C LYS A 116 -18.49 5.70 -24.18
N CYS A 117 -19.15 6.75 -24.61
CA CYS A 117 -20.04 6.76 -25.78
C CYS A 117 -19.31 7.00 -27.12
N ASN A 118 -17.98 7.21 -27.11
CA ASN A 118 -17.22 7.48 -28.32
C ASN A 118 -16.04 6.51 -28.51
N PRO A 119 -16.30 5.21 -28.74
CA PRO A 119 -15.23 4.21 -28.87
C PRO A 119 -14.38 4.35 -30.12
N GLU A 120 -14.81 5.10 -31.12
CA GLU A 120 -13.99 5.40 -32.30
C GLU A 120 -12.85 6.37 -31.98
N ARG A 121 -13.08 7.27 -31.04
CA ARG A 121 -12.07 8.21 -30.54
C ARG A 121 -11.29 7.64 -29.36
N PHE A 122 -11.98 6.99 -28.42
CA PHE A 122 -11.42 6.42 -27.19
C PHE A 122 -11.47 4.90 -27.26
N TRP A 123 -10.38 4.33 -27.75
CA TRP A 123 -10.33 2.91 -28.10
C TRP A 123 -10.53 2.01 -26.89
N ARG A 124 -11.27 0.93 -27.12
CA ARG A 124 -11.36 -0.18 -26.17
C ARG A 124 -10.23 -1.17 -26.42
N ALA A 125 -9.67 -1.72 -25.34
CA ALA A 125 -8.73 -2.82 -25.45
C ALA A 125 -9.42 -4.05 -26.05
N GLU A 126 -8.74 -4.71 -26.99
CA GLU A 126 -9.19 -5.92 -27.66
C GLU A 126 -8.32 -7.10 -27.25
N VAL A 127 -8.93 -8.28 -27.12
CA VAL A 127 -8.26 -9.54 -26.79
C VAL A 127 -8.47 -10.57 -27.88
N GLN A 128 -7.54 -11.52 -27.99
CA GLN A 128 -7.59 -12.59 -28.96
C GLN A 128 -8.46 -13.74 -28.43
N LYS A 129 -9.60 -14.01 -29.09
CA LYS A 129 -10.48 -15.15 -28.80
C LYS A 129 -10.52 -16.10 -30.01
N GLY A 130 -9.65 -17.08 -30.01
CA GLY A 130 -9.41 -17.95 -31.19
C GLY A 130 -8.86 -17.13 -32.38
N LYS A 131 -9.65 -17.02 -33.47
CA LYS A 131 -9.31 -16.22 -34.66
C LYS A 131 -9.92 -14.83 -34.69
N LYS A 132 -10.66 -14.44 -33.66
CA LYS A 132 -11.35 -13.14 -33.59
C LYS A 132 -10.74 -12.26 -32.51
N LYS A 133 -10.66 -10.98 -32.80
CA LYS A 133 -10.40 -9.92 -31.83
C LYS A 133 -11.75 -9.47 -31.30
N VAL A 134 -11.90 -9.43 -30.00
CA VAL A 134 -13.15 -9.08 -29.32
C VAL A 134 -12.86 -8.20 -28.10
N ASN A 135 -13.80 -7.37 -27.72
CA ASN A 135 -13.78 -6.73 -26.42
C ASN A 135 -13.92 -7.81 -25.32
N LEU A 136 -13.33 -7.54 -24.16
CA LEU A 136 -13.40 -8.46 -23.04
C LEU A 136 -14.84 -8.68 -22.57
N GLU A 137 -15.12 -9.93 -22.20
CA GLU A 137 -16.29 -10.32 -21.43
C GLU A 137 -15.81 -10.74 -20.04
N ASN A 138 -16.48 -10.30 -18.97
CA ASN A 138 -16.14 -10.74 -17.63
C ASN A 138 -16.50 -12.22 -17.39
N PHE A 139 -16.14 -12.75 -16.21
CA PHE A 139 -16.42 -14.13 -15.79
C PHE A 139 -17.91 -14.51 -15.79
N HIS A 140 -18.81 -13.53 -15.82
CA HIS A 140 -20.27 -13.71 -15.78
C HIS A 140 -20.95 -13.44 -17.11
N GLY A 141 -20.18 -13.31 -18.20
CA GLY A 141 -20.72 -13.02 -19.54
C GLY A 141 -21.22 -11.59 -19.72
N MET A 142 -20.94 -10.70 -18.78
CA MET A 142 -21.22 -9.27 -18.94
C MET A 142 -20.05 -8.58 -19.65
N PRO A 143 -20.32 -7.52 -20.45
CA PRO A 143 -19.27 -6.78 -21.11
C PRO A 143 -18.27 -6.22 -20.10
N TYR A 144 -17.00 -6.59 -20.24
CA TYR A 144 -15.89 -6.06 -19.49
C TYR A 144 -15.18 -5.04 -20.37
N THR A 145 -15.34 -3.77 -20.07
CA THR A 145 -14.77 -2.72 -20.92
C THR A 145 -13.56 -2.08 -20.26
N THR A 146 -12.44 -2.14 -20.97
CA THR A 146 -11.18 -1.51 -20.62
C THR A 146 -10.77 -0.55 -21.73
N LEU A 147 -10.28 0.63 -21.37
CA LEU A 147 -9.67 1.54 -22.34
C LEU A 147 -8.29 1.03 -22.75
N SER A 148 -7.93 1.26 -24.00
CA SER A 148 -6.63 0.87 -24.53
C SER A 148 -5.52 1.77 -23.99
N ALA A 149 -4.48 1.16 -23.43
CA ALA A 149 -3.26 1.87 -23.03
C ALA A 149 -2.51 2.50 -24.24
N HIS A 150 -2.87 2.14 -25.46
CA HIS A 150 -2.27 2.64 -26.70
C HIS A 150 -3.07 3.80 -27.32
N CYS A 151 -4.20 4.21 -26.75
CA CYS A 151 -5.04 5.28 -27.29
C CYS A 151 -4.52 6.64 -26.81
N GLU A 152 -3.85 7.37 -27.71
CA GLU A 152 -3.30 8.71 -27.41
C GLU A 152 -4.40 9.72 -27.04
N GLU A 153 -5.59 9.66 -27.66
CA GLU A 153 -6.73 10.53 -27.32
C GLU A 153 -7.20 10.31 -25.88
N THR A 154 -7.27 9.05 -25.41
CA THR A 154 -7.61 8.74 -24.04
C THR A 154 -6.55 9.29 -23.08
N LEU A 155 -5.28 9.03 -23.37
CA LEU A 155 -4.16 9.47 -22.55
C LEU A 155 -4.11 11.01 -22.41
N GLN A 156 -4.33 11.74 -23.51
CA GLN A 156 -4.35 13.21 -23.47
C GLN A 156 -5.53 13.74 -22.67
N ALA A 157 -6.71 13.15 -22.82
CA ALA A 157 -7.90 13.56 -22.09
C ALA A 157 -7.81 13.30 -20.59
N ASP A 158 -7.36 12.11 -20.21
CA ASP A 158 -7.12 11.70 -18.81
C ASP A 158 -6.03 12.55 -18.15
N SER A 159 -4.85 12.68 -18.81
CA SER A 159 -3.75 13.53 -18.32
C SER A 159 -4.19 14.98 -18.10
N ARG A 160 -5.02 15.53 -19.00
CA ARG A 160 -5.58 16.88 -18.84
C ARG A 160 -6.50 16.96 -17.62
N ALA A 161 -7.40 15.98 -17.45
CA ALA A 161 -8.33 15.96 -16.33
C ALA A 161 -7.59 15.84 -14.99
N PHE A 162 -6.62 14.93 -14.92
CA PHE A 162 -5.78 14.78 -13.74
C PHE A 162 -4.93 16.03 -13.43
N ALA A 163 -4.35 16.67 -14.45
CA ALA A 163 -3.62 17.94 -14.28
C ALA A 163 -4.52 19.05 -13.73
N MET A 164 -5.78 19.13 -14.18
CA MET A 164 -6.75 20.09 -13.66
C MET A 164 -7.10 19.83 -12.20
N LEU A 165 -7.27 18.56 -11.80
CA LEU A 165 -7.43 18.17 -10.39
C LEU A 165 -6.23 18.63 -9.54
N MET A 166 -5.02 18.30 -9.97
CA MET A 166 -3.80 18.65 -9.24
C MET A 166 -3.58 20.15 -9.13
N LYS A 167 -3.89 20.89 -10.19
CA LYS A 167 -3.87 22.36 -10.16
C LYS A 167 -4.86 22.92 -9.13
N HIS A 168 -6.09 22.41 -9.13
CA HIS A 168 -7.11 22.84 -8.17
C HIS A 168 -6.71 22.54 -6.73
N ILE A 169 -6.22 21.33 -6.45
CA ILE A 169 -5.72 20.95 -5.11
C ILE A 169 -4.63 21.93 -4.67
N LYS A 170 -3.68 22.26 -5.54
CA LYS A 170 -2.65 23.26 -5.23
C LYS A 170 -3.24 24.62 -4.85
N GLU A 171 -4.20 25.10 -5.61
CA GLU A 171 -4.85 26.41 -5.40
C GLU A 171 -5.55 26.50 -4.04
N VAL A 172 -6.20 25.39 -3.59
CA VAL A 172 -7.04 25.39 -2.38
C VAL A 172 -6.36 24.80 -1.14
N ASP A 173 -5.28 24.02 -1.30
CA ASP A 173 -4.73 23.20 -0.21
C ASP A 173 -3.20 23.30 -0.01
N GLU A 174 -2.42 23.92 -0.90
CA GLU A 174 -0.95 23.96 -0.81
C GLU A 174 -0.43 24.38 0.57
N LYS A 175 -1.12 25.28 1.26
CA LYS A 175 -0.71 25.81 2.56
C LYS A 175 -1.10 24.91 3.72
N GLU A 176 -2.28 24.30 3.63
CA GLU A 176 -2.87 23.52 4.71
C GLU A 176 -2.39 22.07 4.68
N GLN A 177 -1.96 21.59 3.49
CA GLN A 177 -1.46 20.23 3.27
C GLN A 177 -2.45 19.15 3.79
N THR A 178 -3.74 19.34 3.50
CA THR A 178 -4.76 18.36 3.82
C THR A 178 -4.64 17.14 2.91
N VAL A 179 -4.37 17.37 1.62
CA VAL A 179 -4.06 16.35 0.62
C VAL A 179 -2.55 16.10 0.63
N ILE A 180 -2.12 14.91 0.98
CA ILE A 180 -0.70 14.58 1.21
C ILE A 180 -0.08 13.64 0.18
N ALA A 181 -0.90 12.95 -0.59
CA ALA A 181 -0.48 12.09 -1.69
C ALA A 181 -1.66 11.87 -2.65
N VAL A 182 -1.39 11.32 -3.83
CA VAL A 182 -2.41 10.92 -4.81
C VAL A 182 -2.04 9.56 -5.39
N GLN A 183 -3.02 8.66 -5.46
CA GLN A 183 -2.90 7.43 -6.25
C GLN A 183 -3.36 7.70 -7.67
N VAL A 184 -2.53 7.33 -8.65
CA VAL A 184 -2.81 7.52 -10.08
C VAL A 184 -3.39 6.23 -10.63
N GLU A 185 -4.64 6.25 -11.00
CA GLU A 185 -5.44 5.09 -11.38
C GLU A 185 -5.63 4.08 -10.22
N ASN A 186 -6.43 3.04 -10.46
CA ASN A 186 -6.60 1.97 -9.49
C ASN A 186 -6.54 0.61 -10.20
N GLU A 187 -5.61 -0.25 -9.72
CA GLU A 187 -5.41 -1.59 -10.25
C GLU A 187 -5.41 -1.64 -11.79
N PRO A 188 -4.54 -0.82 -12.43
CA PRO A 188 -4.54 -0.68 -13.88
C PRO A 188 -4.08 -1.95 -14.57
N GLY A 189 -4.50 -2.12 -15.82
CA GLY A 189 -4.09 -3.24 -16.65
C GLY A 189 -5.20 -3.83 -17.48
N LEU A 190 -5.00 -5.07 -17.94
CA LEU A 190 -5.90 -5.80 -18.80
C LEU A 190 -6.17 -7.18 -18.21
N GLN A 191 -7.40 -7.48 -17.85
CA GLN A 191 -7.79 -8.80 -17.37
C GLN A 191 -8.24 -9.70 -18.52
N GLY A 192 -7.91 -10.99 -18.46
CA GLY A 192 -8.34 -11.97 -19.47
C GLY A 192 -7.40 -12.14 -20.66
N ALA A 193 -6.29 -11.43 -20.72
CA ALA A 193 -5.20 -11.61 -21.69
C ALA A 193 -3.89 -11.08 -21.11
N ALA A 194 -2.77 -11.62 -21.58
CA ALA A 194 -1.44 -11.14 -21.19
C ALA A 194 -1.11 -9.76 -21.80
N ARG A 195 -1.70 -9.42 -22.95
CA ARG A 195 -1.61 -8.12 -23.61
C ARG A 195 -2.85 -7.78 -24.43
N GLU A 196 -2.96 -6.53 -24.83
CA GLU A 196 -3.91 -6.08 -25.84
C GLU A 196 -3.53 -6.62 -27.24
N HIS A 197 -4.54 -6.96 -28.04
CA HIS A 197 -4.44 -7.50 -29.41
C HIS A 197 -5.16 -6.66 -30.47
N SER A 198 -5.38 -5.37 -30.24
CA SER A 198 -5.78 -4.47 -31.33
C SER A 198 -4.74 -4.46 -32.45
N ASP A 199 -5.13 -4.11 -33.67
CA ASP A 199 -4.18 -4.07 -34.80
C ASP A 199 -2.98 -3.16 -34.53
N TYR A 200 -3.23 -2.04 -33.81
CA TYR A 200 -2.18 -1.13 -33.43
C TYR A 200 -1.23 -1.70 -32.35
N ALA A 201 -1.78 -2.38 -31.34
CA ALA A 201 -0.98 -3.07 -30.32
C ALA A 201 -0.14 -4.20 -30.92
N ASP A 202 -0.72 -4.99 -31.86
CA ASP A 202 0.01 -6.03 -32.58
C ASP A 202 1.15 -5.44 -33.44
N GLU A 203 0.93 -4.30 -34.10
CA GLU A 203 1.99 -3.60 -34.83
C GLU A 203 3.13 -3.17 -33.88
N LEU A 204 2.80 -2.59 -32.72
CA LEU A 204 3.80 -2.17 -31.73
C LEU A 204 4.56 -3.36 -31.12
N PHE A 205 3.88 -4.46 -30.83
CA PHE A 205 4.50 -5.69 -30.34
C PHE A 205 5.47 -6.30 -31.35
N GLY A 206 5.20 -6.13 -32.64
CA GLY A 206 6.10 -6.56 -33.73
C GLY A 206 7.33 -5.67 -33.94
N LYS A 207 7.40 -4.50 -33.31
CA LYS A 207 8.56 -3.60 -33.41
C LYS A 207 9.72 -4.07 -32.53
N GLU A 208 10.91 -3.52 -32.78
CA GLU A 208 12.09 -3.76 -31.96
C GLU A 208 11.90 -3.18 -30.54
N VAL A 209 12.37 -3.91 -29.55
CA VAL A 209 12.46 -3.43 -28.15
C VAL A 209 13.44 -2.24 -28.09
N PRO A 210 13.11 -1.15 -27.35
CA PRO A 210 14.06 -0.08 -27.13
C PRO A 210 15.38 -0.63 -26.53
N PRO A 211 16.55 -0.41 -27.16
CA PRO A 211 17.81 -1.04 -26.71
C PRO A 211 18.17 -0.75 -25.24
N ALA A 212 17.91 0.48 -24.79
CA ALA A 212 18.17 0.85 -23.38
C ALA A 212 17.29 0.06 -22.40
N PHE A 213 16.05 -0.24 -22.77
CA PHE A 213 15.15 -1.07 -21.94
C PHE A 213 15.60 -2.53 -21.94
N ALA A 214 15.95 -3.10 -23.09
CA ALA A 214 16.46 -4.46 -23.17
C ALA A 214 17.72 -4.66 -22.31
N THR A 215 18.65 -3.70 -22.34
CA THR A 215 19.84 -3.70 -21.48
C THR A 215 19.46 -3.61 -20.00
N TYR A 216 18.59 -2.66 -19.63
CA TYR A 216 18.15 -2.47 -18.26
C TYR A 216 17.52 -3.75 -17.66
N MET A 217 16.63 -4.42 -18.40
CA MET A 217 15.98 -5.65 -17.94
C MET A 217 16.97 -6.79 -17.69
N ARG A 218 18.07 -6.86 -18.43
CA ARG A 218 19.12 -7.86 -18.21
C ARG A 218 20.00 -7.56 -17.00
N GLU A 219 20.20 -6.30 -16.69
CA GLU A 219 21.03 -5.83 -15.58
C GLU A 219 20.28 -5.79 -14.25
N ASN A 220 18.93 -5.78 -14.28
CA ASN A 220 18.07 -5.65 -13.11
C ASN A 220 17.07 -6.81 -13.06
N THR A 221 17.38 -7.83 -12.28
CA THR A 221 16.56 -9.07 -12.20
C THR A 221 16.14 -9.41 -10.77
N VAL A 222 16.22 -8.45 -9.84
CA VAL A 222 16.11 -8.70 -8.40
C VAL A 222 14.71 -9.13 -7.97
N THR A 223 13.65 -8.55 -8.58
CA THR A 223 12.26 -8.85 -8.23
C THR A 223 11.60 -9.82 -9.19
N MET A 224 12.24 -10.08 -10.33
CA MET A 224 11.68 -10.98 -11.35
C MET A 224 11.43 -12.37 -10.77
N SER A 225 10.27 -12.93 -11.08
CA SER A 225 10.01 -14.36 -10.89
C SER A 225 10.94 -15.21 -11.78
N GLU A 226 11.18 -16.47 -11.40
CA GLU A 226 12.13 -17.34 -12.10
C GLU A 226 11.81 -17.54 -13.58
N ASP A 227 10.51 -17.60 -13.95
CA ASP A 227 10.06 -17.71 -15.34
C ASP A 227 10.35 -16.46 -16.17
N VAL A 228 10.10 -15.26 -15.61
CA VAL A 228 10.41 -13.98 -16.25
C VAL A 228 11.91 -13.81 -16.41
N LYS A 229 12.67 -14.10 -15.34
CA LYS A 229 14.14 -14.03 -15.36
C LYS A 229 14.74 -14.97 -16.41
N ALA A 230 14.29 -16.23 -16.45
CA ALA A 230 14.73 -17.19 -17.46
C ALA A 230 14.40 -16.73 -18.89
N ALA A 231 13.24 -16.13 -19.11
CA ALA A 231 12.86 -15.60 -20.40
C ALA A 231 13.77 -14.43 -20.85
N VAL A 232 14.10 -13.51 -19.92
CA VAL A 232 15.03 -12.39 -20.18
C VAL A 232 16.45 -12.87 -20.46
N GLU A 233 16.96 -13.85 -19.70
CA GLU A 233 18.30 -14.40 -19.85
C GLU A 233 18.50 -15.19 -21.14
N GLN A 234 17.47 -15.93 -21.59
CA GLN A 234 17.53 -16.79 -22.78
C GLN A 234 17.19 -16.04 -24.08
N GLY A 235 16.55 -14.89 -24.00
CA GLY A 235 16.17 -14.08 -25.15
C GLY A 235 17.36 -13.46 -25.88
N LYS A 236 17.13 -12.92 -27.08
CA LYS A 236 18.15 -12.19 -27.83
C LYS A 236 18.49 -10.84 -27.18
N GLU A 237 19.69 -10.33 -27.40
CA GLU A 237 20.10 -9.00 -26.92
C GLU A 237 19.31 -7.86 -27.58
N ALA A 238 18.88 -8.06 -28.83
CA ALA A 238 18.10 -7.11 -29.62
C ALA A 238 17.14 -7.86 -30.56
N GLY A 239 16.05 -7.22 -30.91
CA GLY A 239 15.02 -7.77 -31.80
C GLY A 239 13.63 -7.34 -31.37
N THR A 240 12.61 -8.04 -31.85
CA THR A 240 11.23 -7.82 -31.45
C THR A 240 10.99 -8.25 -29.99
N TRP A 241 9.89 -7.82 -29.40
CA TRP A 241 9.50 -8.21 -28.03
C TRP A 241 9.56 -9.72 -27.80
N ALA A 242 8.99 -10.49 -28.74
CA ALA A 242 9.00 -11.95 -28.66
C ALA A 242 10.42 -12.56 -28.75
N GLU A 243 11.31 -11.96 -29.53
CA GLU A 243 12.70 -12.43 -29.64
C GLU A 243 13.55 -12.11 -28.43
N VAL A 244 13.30 -10.94 -27.78
CA VAL A 244 14.09 -10.46 -26.63
C VAL A 244 13.59 -11.05 -25.31
N PHE A 245 12.27 -11.24 -25.14
CA PHE A 245 11.66 -11.65 -23.85
C PHE A 245 10.93 -13.00 -23.89
N GLY A 246 10.95 -13.71 -25.03
CA GLY A 246 10.44 -15.06 -25.14
C GLY A 246 9.01 -15.23 -24.61
N THR A 247 8.84 -16.12 -23.65
CA THR A 247 7.52 -16.44 -23.04
C THR A 247 6.95 -15.33 -22.18
N ALA A 248 7.76 -14.43 -21.65
CA ALA A 248 7.33 -13.28 -20.87
C ALA A 248 7.05 -12.02 -21.72
N ALA A 249 7.24 -12.10 -23.04
CA ALA A 249 7.20 -10.93 -23.92
C ALA A 249 5.88 -10.19 -23.92
N GLU A 250 4.74 -10.91 -23.88
CA GLU A 250 3.42 -10.27 -23.91
C GLU A 250 3.13 -9.48 -22.64
N GLU A 251 3.43 -10.06 -21.47
CA GLU A 251 3.26 -9.40 -20.19
C GLU A 251 4.21 -8.19 -20.03
N ILE A 252 5.49 -8.35 -20.37
CA ILE A 252 6.49 -7.26 -20.31
C ILE A 252 6.10 -6.11 -21.25
N PHE A 253 5.66 -6.41 -22.48
CA PHE A 253 5.21 -5.40 -23.44
C PHE A 253 3.99 -4.63 -22.92
N HIS A 254 3.01 -5.35 -22.39
CA HIS A 254 1.80 -4.71 -21.89
C HIS A 254 2.08 -3.87 -20.65
N THR A 255 2.88 -4.39 -19.72
CA THR A 255 3.34 -3.64 -18.54
C THR A 255 4.11 -2.37 -18.94
N TYR A 256 5.00 -2.47 -19.92
CA TYR A 256 5.73 -1.30 -20.46
C TYR A 256 4.78 -0.22 -21.01
N SER A 257 3.71 -0.64 -21.65
CA SER A 257 2.70 0.25 -22.24
C SER A 257 1.84 0.91 -21.17
N VAL A 258 1.30 0.14 -20.20
CA VAL A 258 0.47 0.64 -19.09
C VAL A 258 1.30 1.55 -18.19
N ALA A 259 2.50 1.14 -17.78
CA ALA A 259 3.40 1.96 -16.98
C ALA A 259 3.76 3.28 -17.67
N GLY A 260 3.91 3.25 -19.01
CA GLY A 260 4.16 4.45 -19.81
C GLY A 260 2.97 5.39 -19.92
N TYR A 261 1.75 4.86 -19.96
CA TYR A 261 0.53 5.66 -19.90
C TYR A 261 0.42 6.37 -18.54
N ILE A 262 0.55 5.62 -17.46
CA ILE A 262 0.43 6.15 -16.09
C ILE A 262 1.54 7.15 -15.77
N ASP A 263 2.75 6.92 -16.24
CA ASP A 263 3.84 7.90 -16.10
C ASP A 263 3.49 9.25 -16.70
N ARG A 264 2.87 9.28 -17.87
CA ARG A 264 2.46 10.54 -18.53
C ARG A 264 1.30 11.23 -17.81
N VAL A 265 0.35 10.48 -17.26
CA VAL A 265 -0.72 11.03 -16.39
C VAL A 265 -0.08 11.65 -15.14
N ALA A 266 0.81 10.91 -14.48
CA ALA A 266 1.53 11.37 -13.29
C ALA A 266 2.42 12.60 -13.58
N GLU A 267 3.15 12.61 -14.71
CA GLU A 267 3.95 13.75 -15.18
C GLU A 267 3.10 15.02 -15.31
N ALA A 268 1.94 14.90 -15.98
CA ALA A 268 1.03 16.02 -16.17
C ALA A 268 0.51 16.57 -14.83
N GLY A 269 0.18 15.69 -13.88
CA GLY A 269 -0.24 16.08 -12.53
C GLY A 269 0.88 16.73 -11.72
N LYS A 270 2.08 16.13 -11.70
CA LYS A 270 3.25 16.68 -10.99
C LYS A 270 3.71 18.03 -11.53
N ALA A 271 3.52 18.27 -12.81
CA ALA A 271 3.82 19.58 -13.44
C ALA A 271 2.97 20.71 -12.82
N GLU A 272 1.74 20.43 -12.39
CA GLU A 272 0.87 21.38 -11.71
C GLU A 272 1.14 21.42 -10.20
N TYR A 273 1.16 20.25 -9.55
CA TYR A 273 1.42 20.15 -8.10
C TYR A 273 2.21 18.86 -7.78
N ASN A 274 3.45 19.04 -7.33
CA ASN A 274 4.35 17.92 -7.06
C ASN A 274 4.06 17.25 -5.70
N LEU A 275 2.93 16.53 -5.60
CA LEU A 275 2.65 15.63 -4.49
C LEU A 275 3.27 14.24 -4.73
N PRO A 276 3.48 13.45 -3.68
CA PRO A 276 3.77 12.02 -3.80
C PRO A 276 2.71 11.31 -4.62
N MET A 277 3.13 10.46 -5.56
CA MET A 277 2.22 9.68 -6.39
C MET A 277 2.45 8.20 -6.24
N THR A 278 1.38 7.46 -6.03
CA THR A 278 1.37 6.00 -5.91
C THR A 278 0.56 5.37 -7.04
N VAL A 279 0.75 4.08 -7.24
CA VAL A 279 -0.12 3.23 -8.05
C VAL A 279 -0.24 1.88 -7.36
N ASN A 280 -1.44 1.31 -7.31
CA ASN A 280 -1.71 0.05 -6.62
C ASN A 280 -1.82 -1.15 -7.56
N ALA A 281 -1.61 -2.33 -7.01
CA ALA A 281 -1.55 -3.59 -7.72
C ALA A 281 -2.58 -4.60 -7.21
N TRP A 282 -3.48 -5.05 -8.08
CA TRP A 282 -4.14 -6.34 -7.91
C TRP A 282 -3.09 -7.43 -8.07
N LEU A 283 -2.79 -8.16 -7.01
CA LEU A 283 -1.69 -9.14 -6.97
C LEU A 283 -1.92 -10.32 -7.93
N ASP A 284 -0.84 -10.80 -8.52
CA ASP A 284 -0.84 -11.95 -9.42
C ASP A 284 -1.13 -13.29 -8.72
N LYS A 285 -0.91 -13.39 -7.41
CA LYS A 285 -1.13 -14.59 -6.59
C LYS A 285 -0.47 -15.86 -7.18
N GLY A 286 0.64 -15.68 -7.90
CA GLY A 286 1.31 -16.77 -8.61
C GLY A 286 0.51 -17.34 -9.79
N GLN A 287 -0.43 -16.58 -10.34
CA GLN A 287 -1.28 -16.97 -11.46
C GLN A 287 -0.71 -16.45 -12.80
N GLU A 288 -1.24 -17.01 -13.90
CA GLU A 288 -0.90 -16.56 -15.25
C GLU A 288 -1.50 -15.15 -15.53
N PRO A 289 -0.85 -14.34 -16.40
CA PRO A 289 -1.27 -12.97 -16.73
C PRO A 289 -2.66 -12.79 -17.37
N VAL A 290 -3.49 -13.82 -17.36
CA VAL A 290 -4.90 -13.81 -17.81
C VAL A 290 -5.87 -13.81 -16.64
N MET A 291 -5.39 -14.11 -15.43
CA MET A 291 -6.21 -14.28 -14.22
C MET A 291 -6.16 -13.07 -13.29
N PHE A 292 -5.22 -12.15 -13.53
CA PHE A 292 -5.09 -10.87 -12.87
C PHE A 292 -4.88 -9.78 -13.93
N PRO A 293 -5.03 -8.48 -13.61
CA PRO A 293 -4.78 -7.40 -14.55
C PRO A 293 -3.33 -7.35 -15.02
N SER A 294 -3.04 -7.92 -16.20
CA SER A 294 -1.72 -7.81 -16.82
C SER A 294 -1.39 -6.36 -17.11
N GLY A 295 -0.17 -5.96 -16.85
CA GLY A 295 0.28 -4.57 -16.98
C GLY A 295 0.29 -3.78 -15.67
N GLY A 296 -0.39 -4.26 -14.61
CA GLY A 296 -0.35 -3.65 -13.29
C GLY A 296 1.02 -3.77 -12.61
N PRO A 297 1.24 -3.02 -11.49
CA PRO A 297 2.54 -2.96 -10.80
C PRO A 297 2.77 -4.14 -9.85
N VAL A 298 2.54 -5.37 -10.32
CA VAL A 298 2.82 -6.59 -9.56
C VAL A 298 4.32 -6.75 -9.33
N ALA A 299 4.70 -7.45 -8.26
CA ALA A 299 6.10 -7.57 -7.85
C ALA A 299 7.02 -8.07 -8.97
N ARG A 300 6.59 -9.12 -9.71
CA ARG A 300 7.36 -9.70 -10.82
C ARG A 300 7.61 -8.75 -12.02
N MET A 301 6.87 -7.64 -12.11
CA MET A 301 6.99 -6.61 -13.16
C MET A 301 7.55 -5.28 -12.62
N MET A 302 8.04 -5.27 -11.38
CA MET A 302 8.52 -4.04 -10.71
C MET A 302 9.68 -3.37 -11.50
N GLU A 303 10.58 -4.15 -12.10
CA GLU A 303 11.66 -3.60 -12.93
C GLU A 303 11.12 -2.81 -14.11
N VAL A 304 10.07 -3.31 -14.76
CA VAL A 304 9.44 -2.60 -15.90
C VAL A 304 8.86 -1.28 -15.42
N TRP A 305 8.13 -1.29 -14.30
CA TRP A 305 7.55 -0.10 -13.70
C TRP A 305 8.61 0.91 -13.25
N LYS A 306 9.65 0.48 -12.55
CA LYS A 306 10.76 1.36 -12.11
C LYS A 306 11.56 1.94 -13.28
N TYR A 307 11.64 1.24 -14.42
CA TYR A 307 12.23 1.79 -15.62
C TYR A 307 11.32 2.83 -16.28
N ARG A 308 10.02 2.54 -16.39
CA ARG A 308 9.11 3.23 -17.29
C ARG A 308 8.32 4.36 -16.63
N ALA A 309 7.93 4.19 -15.36
CA ALA A 309 7.10 5.14 -14.62
C ALA A 309 7.96 5.96 -13.63
N LYS A 310 8.62 7.00 -14.14
CA LYS A 310 9.57 7.83 -13.37
C LYS A 310 8.88 8.84 -12.45
N HIS A 311 7.62 9.16 -12.73
CA HIS A 311 6.83 10.11 -11.94
C HIS A 311 5.96 9.41 -10.87
N ILE A 312 6.02 8.08 -10.78
CA ILE A 312 5.42 7.30 -9.69
C ILE A 312 6.48 7.05 -8.61
N ASP A 313 6.20 7.49 -7.40
CA ASP A 313 7.12 7.39 -6.28
C ASP A 313 7.02 6.02 -5.58
N VAL A 314 5.82 5.45 -5.50
CA VAL A 314 5.54 4.21 -4.76
C VAL A 314 4.68 3.25 -5.57
N LEU A 315 5.12 1.99 -5.65
CA LEU A 315 4.32 0.87 -6.14
C LEU A 315 3.72 0.16 -4.91
N SER A 316 2.40 0.04 -4.85
CA SER A 316 1.67 -0.34 -3.63
C SER A 316 0.90 -1.65 -3.84
N PRO A 317 0.98 -2.64 -2.94
CA PRO A 317 0.21 -3.88 -3.05
C PRO A 317 -1.15 -3.78 -2.38
N ASP A 318 -2.19 -4.35 -3.00
CA ASP A 318 -3.49 -4.59 -2.39
C ASP A 318 -3.51 -6.02 -1.83
N ILE A 319 -3.39 -6.13 -0.50
CA ILE A 319 -3.07 -7.42 0.11
C ILE A 319 -4.29 -8.05 0.77
N TYR A 320 -4.92 -8.98 0.04
CA TYR A 320 -6.03 -9.81 0.51
C TYR A 320 -5.65 -11.29 0.65
N VAL A 321 -4.35 -11.62 0.55
CA VAL A 321 -3.82 -12.99 0.59
C VAL A 321 -3.25 -13.35 1.97
N GLN A 322 -3.07 -14.66 2.22
CA GLN A 322 -2.56 -15.16 3.49
C GLN A 322 -1.04 -14.94 3.65
N ASN A 323 -0.28 -14.97 2.57
CA ASN A 323 1.18 -14.74 2.57
C ASN A 323 1.53 -13.24 2.62
N PHE A 324 0.87 -12.52 3.51
CA PHE A 324 1.00 -11.07 3.70
C PHE A 324 2.44 -10.59 3.85
N CYS A 325 3.21 -11.25 4.72
CA CYS A 325 4.60 -10.86 5.00
C CYS A 325 5.50 -11.00 3.76
N GLU A 326 5.33 -12.08 2.99
CA GLU A 326 6.09 -12.31 1.75
C GLU A 326 5.82 -11.21 0.72
N VAL A 327 4.55 -10.83 0.55
CA VAL A 327 4.17 -9.73 -0.35
C VAL A 327 4.81 -8.41 0.10
N CYS A 328 4.81 -8.11 1.40
CA CYS A 328 5.49 -6.92 1.94
C CYS A 328 6.99 -6.92 1.62
N GLU A 329 7.66 -8.07 1.79
CA GLU A 329 9.07 -8.21 1.45
C GLU A 329 9.34 -8.02 -0.05
N GLU A 330 8.47 -8.55 -0.91
CA GLU A 330 8.59 -8.36 -2.37
C GLU A 330 8.48 -6.90 -2.76
N PHE A 331 7.49 -6.19 -2.22
CA PHE A 331 7.25 -4.79 -2.56
C PHE A 331 8.25 -3.81 -1.94
N THR A 332 9.06 -4.22 -0.97
CA THR A 332 10.17 -3.40 -0.43
C THR A 332 11.48 -3.55 -1.20
N LYS A 333 11.56 -4.49 -2.14
CA LYS A 333 12.73 -4.65 -3.00
C LYS A 333 12.94 -3.39 -3.88
N MET A 334 14.15 -3.23 -4.41
CA MET A 334 14.56 -2.07 -5.22
C MET A 334 14.40 -0.71 -4.53
N GLY A 335 14.38 -0.70 -3.19
CA GLY A 335 14.21 0.53 -2.41
C GLY A 335 12.81 1.16 -2.53
N ASN A 336 11.82 0.39 -2.93
CA ASN A 336 10.43 0.85 -2.98
C ASN A 336 9.90 1.02 -1.55
N PRO A 337 9.37 2.20 -1.17
CA PRO A 337 8.73 2.37 0.13
C PRO A 337 7.48 1.51 0.23
N LEU A 338 7.21 0.91 1.39
CA LEU A 338 6.00 0.14 1.58
C LEU A 338 4.82 1.06 1.94
N PHE A 339 3.80 1.03 1.11
CA PHE A 339 2.47 1.55 1.38
C PHE A 339 1.44 0.48 1.02
N ILE A 340 0.55 0.16 1.94
CA ILE A 340 -0.53 -0.79 1.71
C ILE A 340 -1.84 0.00 1.67
N PRO A 341 -2.34 0.35 0.47
CA PRO A 341 -3.56 1.14 0.32
C PRO A 341 -4.82 0.31 0.55
N GLU A 342 -4.77 -1.00 0.28
CA GLU A 342 -5.89 -1.89 0.46
C GLU A 342 -5.51 -3.19 1.20
N THR A 343 -6.32 -3.55 2.20
CA THR A 343 -6.30 -4.87 2.85
C THR A 343 -7.65 -5.13 3.52
N ALA A 344 -7.95 -6.40 3.83
CA ALA A 344 -9.23 -6.76 4.43
C ALA A 344 -9.37 -6.31 5.91
N VAL A 345 -10.60 -6.02 6.33
CA VAL A 345 -10.95 -5.60 7.70
C VAL A 345 -11.17 -6.77 8.67
N HIS A 346 -10.35 -7.83 8.58
CA HIS A 346 -10.38 -8.98 9.49
C HIS A 346 -9.45 -8.78 10.71
N SER A 347 -9.48 -9.70 11.65
CA SER A 347 -8.77 -9.59 12.95
C SER A 347 -7.26 -9.39 12.85
N HIS A 348 -6.65 -9.72 11.71
CA HIS A 348 -5.22 -9.48 11.46
C HIS A 348 -4.90 -8.03 11.04
N ALA A 349 -5.89 -7.18 10.74
CA ALA A 349 -5.62 -5.83 10.25
C ALA A 349 -4.79 -4.99 11.23
N ALA A 350 -5.15 -5.00 12.51
CA ALA A 350 -4.42 -4.25 13.53
C ALA A 350 -3.01 -4.82 13.82
N PRO A 351 -2.80 -6.14 13.99
CA PRO A 351 -1.46 -6.73 14.07
C PRO A 351 -0.60 -6.44 12.84
N ARG A 352 -1.15 -6.52 11.64
CA ARG A 352 -0.45 -6.20 10.38
C ARG A 352 -0.01 -4.74 10.31
N LEU A 353 -0.87 -3.80 10.74
CA LEU A 353 -0.53 -2.38 10.87
C LEU A 353 0.73 -2.18 11.73
N VAL A 354 0.77 -2.79 12.92
CA VAL A 354 1.92 -2.68 13.83
C VAL A 354 3.17 -3.32 13.22
N TYR A 355 3.01 -4.48 12.58
CA TYR A 355 4.11 -5.19 11.95
C TYR A 355 4.75 -4.39 10.81
N VAL A 356 3.98 -3.84 9.89
CA VAL A 356 4.55 -3.12 8.74
C VAL A 356 5.24 -1.82 9.16
N ILE A 357 4.75 -1.16 10.21
CA ILE A 357 5.41 0.02 10.79
C ILE A 357 6.75 -0.37 11.44
N GLY A 358 6.74 -1.42 12.25
CA GLY A 358 7.92 -1.80 13.03
C GLY A 358 8.96 -2.59 12.24
N HIS A 359 8.55 -3.39 11.26
CA HIS A 359 9.44 -4.27 10.49
C HIS A 359 9.89 -3.63 9.17
N HIS A 360 8.94 -3.13 8.38
CA HIS A 360 9.20 -2.56 7.05
C HIS A 360 9.37 -1.05 7.05
N HIS A 361 9.11 -0.38 8.18
CA HIS A 361 9.07 1.08 8.26
C HIS A 361 8.14 1.69 7.20
N ALA A 362 6.95 1.10 7.09
CA ALA A 362 5.96 1.47 6.07
C ALA A 362 5.52 2.92 6.21
N ILE A 363 5.29 3.58 5.08
CA ILE A 363 4.79 4.96 5.05
C ILE A 363 3.29 5.06 5.31
N GLY A 364 2.56 3.94 5.20
CA GLY A 364 1.14 3.89 5.49
C GLY A 364 0.51 2.51 5.33
N PHE A 365 -0.69 2.38 5.91
CA PHE A 365 -1.50 1.17 5.89
C PHE A 365 -2.98 1.55 5.98
N ALA A 366 -3.81 1.02 5.07
CA ALA A 366 -5.23 1.31 4.99
C ALA A 366 -6.07 0.04 4.76
N PRO A 367 -6.92 -0.38 5.71
CA PRO A 367 -7.98 -1.33 5.43
C PRO A 367 -9.01 -0.73 4.48
N PHE A 368 -9.37 -1.49 3.42
CA PHE A 368 -10.40 -1.12 2.46
C PHE A 368 -11.80 -1.39 3.03
N GLY A 369 -12.74 -0.47 2.80
CA GLY A 369 -14.08 -0.59 3.37
C GLY A 369 -14.06 -0.58 4.90
N PHE A 370 -13.17 0.22 5.51
CA PHE A 370 -13.03 0.27 6.97
C PHE A 370 -14.34 0.67 7.67
N GLU A 371 -15.27 1.28 6.96
CA GLU A 371 -16.62 1.57 7.46
C GLU A 371 -17.41 0.31 7.84
N ASP A 372 -17.04 -0.86 7.31
CA ASP A 372 -17.61 -2.16 7.70
C ASP A 372 -16.85 -2.86 8.81
N MET A 373 -15.75 -2.27 9.30
CA MET A 373 -14.97 -2.84 10.40
C MET A 373 -15.87 -3.12 11.62
N GLY A 374 -15.72 -4.31 12.19
CA GLY A 374 -16.55 -4.80 13.28
C GLY A 374 -17.81 -5.53 12.82
N GLN A 375 -18.11 -5.55 11.51
CA GLN A 375 -19.23 -6.32 10.96
C GLN A 375 -18.73 -7.69 10.45
N PRO A 376 -19.56 -8.74 10.56
CA PRO A 376 -19.25 -10.03 9.95
C PRO A 376 -19.13 -9.87 8.42
N PHE A 377 -18.16 -10.58 7.82
CA PHE A 377 -18.05 -10.63 6.36
C PHE A 377 -19.30 -11.27 5.75
N SER A 378 -19.84 -10.63 4.71
CA SER A 378 -20.86 -11.23 3.86
C SER A 378 -20.23 -12.25 2.89
N ALA A 379 -21.02 -13.15 2.33
CA ALA A 379 -20.55 -14.04 1.28
C ALA A 379 -20.09 -13.27 0.03
N THR A 380 -20.66 -12.08 -0.21
CA THR A 380 -20.25 -11.19 -1.29
C THR A 380 -18.88 -10.60 -1.03
N ASP A 381 -18.63 -10.10 0.17
CA ASP A 381 -17.32 -9.54 0.55
C ASP A 381 -16.23 -10.61 0.47
N SER A 382 -16.52 -11.82 0.97
CA SER A 382 -15.62 -12.96 0.87
C SER A 382 -15.25 -13.30 -0.58
N TYR A 383 -16.22 -13.25 -1.48
CA TYR A 383 -16.01 -13.49 -2.90
C TYR A 383 -15.21 -12.37 -3.57
N LEU A 384 -15.57 -11.10 -3.31
CA LEU A 384 -14.94 -9.93 -3.93
C LEU A 384 -13.47 -9.77 -3.50
N PHE A 385 -13.20 -9.95 -2.22
CA PHE A 385 -11.85 -9.79 -1.68
C PHE A 385 -11.02 -11.08 -1.71
N GLY A 386 -11.61 -12.21 -2.12
CA GLY A 386 -10.94 -13.49 -2.12
C GLY A 386 -10.55 -13.98 -0.72
N VAL A 387 -11.25 -13.49 0.32
CA VAL A 387 -11.03 -13.91 1.71
C VAL A 387 -11.59 -15.30 1.91
N ASP A 388 -10.74 -16.24 2.28
CA ASP A 388 -11.18 -17.59 2.64
C ASP A 388 -11.91 -17.61 3.98
N THR A 389 -13.22 -17.49 3.95
CA THR A 389 -14.06 -17.54 5.16
C THR A 389 -14.16 -18.95 5.77
N SER A 390 -13.60 -19.97 5.14
CA SER A 390 -13.41 -21.28 5.77
C SER A 390 -12.27 -21.27 6.78
N ASP A 391 -11.33 -20.33 6.68
CA ASP A 391 -10.34 -20.07 7.72
C ASP A 391 -11.02 -19.32 8.88
N PRO A 392 -11.09 -19.93 10.08
CA PRO A 392 -11.73 -19.31 11.24
C PRO A 392 -11.09 -17.97 11.65
N LEU A 393 -9.85 -17.71 11.27
CA LEU A 393 -9.14 -16.48 11.60
C LEU A 393 -9.48 -15.34 10.64
N LEU A 394 -9.51 -15.64 9.34
CA LEU A 394 -9.87 -14.65 8.31
C LEU A 394 -11.37 -14.31 8.32
N SER A 395 -12.20 -15.17 8.91
CA SER A 395 -13.64 -14.93 9.09
C SER A 395 -14.00 -14.08 10.31
N VAL A 396 -13.02 -13.79 11.19
CA VAL A 396 -13.25 -12.94 12.37
C VAL A 396 -13.06 -11.48 11.99
N PRO A 397 -14.08 -10.62 12.11
CA PRO A 397 -13.92 -9.20 11.85
C PRO A 397 -12.95 -8.56 12.85
N GLN A 398 -12.28 -7.50 12.43
CA GLN A 398 -11.44 -6.71 13.32
C GLN A 398 -12.28 -6.07 14.42
N ASP A 399 -11.87 -6.24 15.66
CA ASP A 399 -12.46 -5.55 16.80
C ASP A 399 -12.13 -4.04 16.73
N MET A 400 -13.17 -3.20 16.80
CA MET A 400 -13.02 -1.75 16.63
C MET A 400 -12.32 -1.08 17.82
N GLU A 401 -12.53 -1.54 19.04
CA GLU A 401 -11.88 -0.95 20.23
C GLU A 401 -10.39 -1.28 20.22
N GLU A 402 -10.05 -2.49 19.79
CA GLU A 402 -8.67 -2.90 19.63
C GLU A 402 -7.97 -2.10 18.54
N TYR A 403 -8.59 -1.94 17.36
CA TYR A 403 -8.02 -1.14 16.27
C TYR A 403 -7.83 0.32 16.71
N ALA A 404 -8.82 0.90 17.37
CA ALA A 404 -8.74 2.26 17.90
C ALA A 404 -7.62 2.43 18.94
N TRP A 405 -7.37 1.40 19.76
CA TRP A 405 -6.26 1.42 20.72
C TRP A 405 -4.90 1.49 19.99
N TYR A 406 -4.72 0.70 18.95
CA TYR A 406 -3.49 0.76 18.13
C TYR A 406 -3.36 2.10 17.41
N GLY A 407 -4.44 2.59 16.80
CA GLY A 407 -4.45 3.91 16.16
C GLY A 407 -4.03 5.02 17.11
N HIS A 408 -4.60 5.04 18.33
CA HIS A 408 -4.23 6.00 19.37
C HIS A 408 -2.76 5.87 19.77
N THR A 409 -2.31 4.65 20.07
CA THR A 409 -0.95 4.37 20.54
C THR A 409 0.09 4.77 19.49
N LEU A 410 -0.10 4.37 18.24
CA LEU A 410 0.82 4.69 17.15
C LEU A 410 0.85 6.20 16.83
N ASN A 411 -0.30 6.88 16.86
CA ASN A 411 -0.36 8.35 16.69
C ASN A 411 0.44 9.07 17.79
N THR A 412 0.27 8.65 19.05
CA THR A 412 0.98 9.30 20.17
C THR A 412 2.48 8.99 20.19
N MET A 413 2.90 7.86 19.59
CA MET A 413 4.29 7.45 19.43
C MET A 413 4.92 7.92 18.12
N MET A 414 4.20 8.53 17.20
CA MET A 414 4.65 8.82 15.84
C MET A 414 6.02 9.51 15.76
N PRO A 415 6.34 10.56 16.54
CA PRO A 415 7.67 11.18 16.49
C PRO A 415 8.80 10.21 16.91
N LEU A 416 8.54 9.31 17.85
CA LEU A 416 9.51 8.30 18.27
C LEU A 416 9.70 7.22 17.20
N LEU A 417 8.61 6.70 16.63
CA LEU A 417 8.63 5.70 15.58
C LEU A 417 9.38 6.21 14.36
N THR A 418 8.97 7.36 13.84
CA THR A 418 9.57 7.93 12.62
C THR A 418 11.04 8.29 12.81
N SER A 419 11.46 8.70 14.02
CA SER A 419 12.89 8.98 14.31
C SER A 419 13.78 7.73 14.22
N ARG A 420 13.22 6.53 14.23
CA ARG A 420 13.91 5.24 14.15
C ARG A 420 13.74 4.53 12.81
N TYR A 421 13.00 5.09 11.87
CA TYR A 421 12.89 4.55 10.52
C TYR A 421 14.27 4.43 9.87
N GLY A 422 14.50 3.35 9.13
CA GLY A 422 15.79 3.03 8.53
C GLY A 422 16.88 2.56 9.50
N THR A 423 16.54 2.30 10.78
CA THR A 423 17.49 1.79 11.79
C THR A 423 17.08 0.42 12.32
N THR A 424 17.98 -0.27 12.99
CA THR A 424 17.70 -1.53 13.72
C THR A 424 17.10 -1.29 15.11
N GLU A 425 16.88 -0.03 15.51
CA GLU A 425 16.32 0.34 16.81
C GLU A 425 14.78 0.25 16.85
N LEU A 426 14.13 0.00 15.70
CA LEU A 426 12.72 -0.29 15.57
C LEU A 426 12.55 -1.61 14.82
N GLN A 427 11.93 -2.58 15.48
CA GLN A 427 11.68 -3.92 14.94
C GLN A 427 10.29 -4.40 15.34
N ALA A 428 9.69 -5.28 14.55
CA ALA A 428 8.47 -5.98 14.91
C ALA A 428 8.46 -7.40 14.36
N VAL A 429 7.72 -8.26 15.04
CA VAL A 429 7.44 -9.65 14.64
C VAL A 429 5.96 -9.93 14.75
N ILE A 430 5.43 -10.82 13.90
CA ILE A 430 4.02 -11.16 13.81
C ILE A 430 3.83 -12.69 13.75
N SER A 431 2.69 -13.17 14.21
CA SER A 431 2.37 -14.60 14.24
C SER A 431 2.27 -15.25 12.86
N GLU A 432 1.99 -14.48 11.82
CA GLU A 432 1.96 -14.93 10.43
C GLU A 432 3.36 -15.29 9.88
N GLN A 433 4.43 -14.92 10.60
CA GLN A 433 5.81 -15.22 10.24
C GLN A 433 6.53 -15.92 11.40
N PRO A 434 6.20 -17.18 11.72
CA PRO A 434 6.63 -17.88 12.94
C PRO A 434 8.13 -18.13 13.03
N ASP A 435 8.86 -18.12 11.92
CA ASP A 435 10.30 -18.30 11.88
C ASP A 435 11.08 -17.04 12.30
N GLN A 436 10.43 -15.89 12.35
CA GLN A 436 10.97 -14.63 12.84
C GLN A 436 10.42 -14.33 14.24
N ASP A 437 10.98 -14.98 15.23
CA ASP A 437 10.54 -14.90 16.63
C ASP A 437 11.50 -14.10 17.54
N MET A 438 12.48 -13.43 16.96
CA MET A 438 13.52 -12.70 17.71
C MET A 438 13.73 -11.28 17.17
N MET A 439 13.93 -10.34 18.10
CA MET A 439 14.38 -8.98 17.83
C MET A 439 15.69 -8.72 18.58
N ILE A 440 16.69 -8.14 17.91
CA ILE A 440 18.04 -7.95 18.46
C ILE A 440 18.44 -6.48 18.42
N PHE A 441 18.89 -5.96 19.57
CA PHE A 441 19.27 -4.57 19.80
C PHE A 441 20.61 -4.50 20.52
N GLY A 442 21.71 -4.53 19.79
CA GLY A 442 23.04 -4.53 20.35
C GLY A 442 23.26 -5.75 21.28
N GLN A 443 23.50 -5.50 22.57
CA GLN A 443 23.71 -6.58 23.55
C GLN A 443 22.42 -7.19 24.11
N TYR A 444 21.24 -6.64 23.77
CA TYR A 444 19.95 -7.15 24.24
C TYR A 444 19.14 -7.73 23.08
N GLY A 445 18.28 -8.68 23.39
CA GLY A 445 17.29 -9.21 22.47
C GLY A 445 16.02 -9.60 23.20
N PHE A 446 14.96 -9.78 22.41
CA PHE A 446 13.68 -10.29 22.86
C PHE A 446 13.30 -11.49 22.00
N LYS A 447 13.07 -12.64 22.64
CA LYS A 447 12.41 -13.78 22.01
C LYS A 447 10.92 -13.67 22.24
N ILE A 448 10.13 -13.78 21.17
CA ILE A 448 8.69 -13.61 21.18
C ILE A 448 8.02 -14.95 20.91
N LEU A 449 7.22 -15.42 21.85
CA LEU A 449 6.51 -16.69 21.78
C LEU A 449 5.02 -16.42 21.54
N MET A 450 4.54 -16.69 20.32
CA MET A 450 3.15 -16.44 19.92
C MET A 450 2.27 -17.68 19.95
N ALA A 451 2.83 -18.85 19.67
CA ALA A 451 2.10 -20.12 19.65
C ALA A 451 2.17 -20.86 21.00
N VAL A 452 1.69 -20.25 22.07
CA VAL A 452 1.66 -20.90 23.40
C VAL A 452 0.27 -21.40 23.76
N PRO A 453 0.13 -22.61 24.35
CA PRO A 453 -1.17 -23.25 24.56
C PRO A 453 -2.18 -22.47 25.42
N PHE A 454 -1.71 -21.56 26.24
CA PHE A 454 -2.53 -20.76 27.15
C PHE A 454 -2.78 -19.32 26.66
N ILE A 455 -2.33 -18.96 25.45
CA ILE A 455 -2.75 -17.79 24.73
C ILE A 455 -3.62 -18.29 23.58
N PRO A 456 -4.95 -18.17 23.67
CA PRO A 456 -5.86 -18.72 22.66
C PRO A 456 -5.82 -17.94 21.33
N ARG A 457 -5.21 -16.76 21.35
CA ARG A 457 -5.17 -15.85 20.22
C ARG A 457 -4.08 -16.29 19.22
N LYS A 458 -4.40 -16.24 17.91
CA LYS A 458 -3.47 -16.63 16.85
C LYS A 458 -2.91 -15.43 16.06
N ASP A 459 -3.45 -14.25 16.25
CA ASP A 459 -3.10 -13.01 15.58
C ASP A 459 -2.18 -12.11 16.46
N GLY A 460 -1.12 -12.70 16.97
CA GLY A 460 -0.15 -12.02 17.85
C GLY A 460 0.81 -11.10 17.10
N VAL A 461 1.21 -10.01 17.78
CA VAL A 461 2.23 -9.07 17.29
C VAL A 461 3.04 -8.51 18.45
N CYS A 462 4.33 -8.27 18.20
CA CYS A 462 5.19 -7.53 19.12
C CYS A 462 6.05 -6.53 18.32
N LEU A 463 5.98 -5.25 18.69
CA LEU A 463 6.88 -4.21 18.22
C LEU A 463 7.78 -3.78 19.37
N ALA A 464 9.06 -3.60 19.10
CA ALA A 464 10.03 -3.07 20.05
C ALA A 464 10.77 -1.88 19.47
N LEU A 465 10.83 -0.80 20.25
CA LEU A 465 11.52 0.44 19.92
C LEU A 465 12.55 0.75 21.01
N GLN A 466 13.83 0.79 20.63
CA GLN A 466 14.92 1.15 21.52
C GLN A 466 15.09 2.67 21.61
N THR A 467 15.10 3.23 22.83
CA THR A 467 15.30 4.68 23.08
C THR A 467 16.64 4.99 23.76
N ALA A 468 17.20 4.01 24.47
CA ALA A 468 18.55 4.09 25.03
C ALA A 468 19.17 2.68 25.00
N GLU A 469 20.46 2.54 25.32
CA GLU A 469 21.17 1.26 25.27
C GLU A 469 20.38 0.11 25.93
N ASN A 470 19.73 0.39 27.07
CA ASN A 470 19.02 -0.61 27.86
C ASN A 470 17.53 -0.28 28.11
N GLU A 471 16.96 0.66 27.36
CA GLU A 471 15.57 1.11 27.51
C GLU A 471 14.79 0.90 26.21
N PHE A 472 13.60 0.29 26.35
CA PHE A 472 12.73 -0.06 25.21
C PHE A 472 11.28 0.27 25.50
N TYR A 473 10.54 0.64 24.47
CA TYR A 473 9.07 0.60 24.45
C TYR A 473 8.61 -0.59 23.64
N LEU A 474 7.62 -1.33 24.16
CA LEU A 474 7.09 -2.54 23.52
C LEU A 474 5.57 -2.37 23.34
N ILE A 475 5.08 -2.63 22.13
CA ILE A 475 3.66 -2.90 21.88
C ILE A 475 3.54 -4.42 21.77
N ALA A 476 2.77 -5.03 22.67
CA ALA A 476 2.63 -6.47 22.76
C ALA A 476 1.17 -6.89 22.77
N ASN A 477 0.83 -7.93 22.00
CA ASN A 477 -0.49 -8.55 21.97
C ASN A 477 -0.38 -10.00 21.49
N GLY A 478 -1.11 -10.92 22.11
CA GLY A 478 -1.13 -12.34 21.70
C GLY A 478 0.22 -13.05 21.85
N CYS A 479 1.09 -12.61 22.77
CA CYS A 479 2.45 -13.14 22.87
C CYS A 479 2.98 -13.19 24.30
N MET A 480 4.06 -13.96 24.47
CA MET A 480 4.96 -13.88 25.63
C MET A 480 6.31 -13.34 25.16
N ILE A 481 6.98 -12.58 26.04
CA ILE A 481 8.24 -11.93 25.77
C ILE A 481 9.31 -12.47 26.71
N ALA A 482 10.44 -12.92 26.17
CA ALA A 482 11.60 -13.37 26.94
C ALA A 482 12.82 -12.53 26.55
N PRO A 483 13.25 -11.57 27.39
CA PRO A 483 14.49 -10.83 27.14
C PRO A 483 15.71 -11.75 27.32
N PHE A 484 16.75 -11.52 26.50
CA PHE A 484 18.01 -12.26 26.58
C PHE A 484 19.20 -11.35 26.26
N SER A 485 20.42 -11.82 26.62
CA SER A 485 21.66 -11.15 26.26
C SER A 485 22.31 -11.82 25.04
N THR A 486 22.81 -11.02 24.11
CA THR A 486 23.70 -11.46 23.01
C THR A 486 25.17 -11.33 23.36
N ASN A 487 25.51 -10.72 24.52
CA ASN A 487 26.86 -10.48 24.96
C ASN A 487 27.42 -11.72 25.70
N PRO A 488 28.42 -12.44 25.14
CA PRO A 488 28.97 -13.64 25.77
C PRO A 488 29.69 -13.37 27.09
N GLU A 489 30.15 -12.14 27.34
CA GLU A 489 30.76 -11.76 28.62
C GLU A 489 29.75 -11.46 29.72
N LYS A 490 28.50 -11.19 29.32
CA LYS A 490 27.35 -10.90 30.19
C LYS A 490 26.13 -11.69 29.72
N PRO A 491 26.15 -13.03 29.85
CA PRO A 491 25.12 -13.88 29.22
C PRO A 491 23.75 -13.82 29.91
N HIS A 492 23.69 -13.26 31.10
CA HIS A 492 22.45 -13.16 31.88
C HIS A 492 21.81 -11.78 31.72
N VAL A 493 20.49 -11.76 31.68
CA VAL A 493 19.67 -10.52 31.63
C VAL A 493 18.66 -10.52 32.77
N ASP A 494 18.52 -9.37 33.41
CA ASP A 494 17.46 -9.13 34.38
C ASP A 494 16.72 -7.83 34.06
N ILE A 495 15.51 -7.64 34.61
CA ILE A 495 14.64 -6.51 34.39
C ILE A 495 14.82 -5.50 35.51
N LEU A 496 15.34 -4.31 35.18
CA LEU A 496 15.47 -3.19 36.12
C LEU A 496 14.11 -2.54 36.42
N SER A 497 13.27 -2.43 35.42
CA SER A 497 11.91 -1.90 35.55
C SER A 497 11.04 -2.35 34.39
N LEU A 498 9.79 -2.64 34.70
CA LEU A 498 8.75 -2.91 33.72
C LEU A 498 7.52 -2.06 34.09
N GLU A 499 7.06 -1.24 33.17
CA GLU A 499 5.97 -0.29 33.36
C GLU A 499 4.95 -0.48 32.26
N GLU A 500 3.68 -0.46 32.61
CA GLU A 500 2.56 -0.31 31.68
C GLU A 500 2.12 1.15 31.70
N GLY A 501 1.87 1.74 30.53
CA GLY A 501 1.53 3.15 30.43
C GLY A 501 1.10 3.59 29.04
N GLU A 502 1.10 4.89 28.85
CA GLU A 502 0.73 5.54 27.59
C GLU A 502 1.54 6.80 27.36
N PHE A 503 1.56 7.30 26.12
CA PHE A 503 2.09 8.63 25.83
C PHE A 503 0.97 9.67 25.86
N ARG A 504 1.20 10.77 26.56
CA ARG A 504 0.36 11.98 26.55
C ARG A 504 1.26 13.16 26.18
N ASP A 505 0.88 13.86 25.11
CA ASP A 505 1.65 15.00 24.60
C ASP A 505 3.16 14.71 24.42
N GLY A 506 3.48 13.51 23.92
CA GLY A 506 4.86 13.03 23.71
C GLY A 506 5.61 12.63 24.98
N VAL A 507 4.97 12.65 26.16
CA VAL A 507 5.57 12.29 27.45
C VAL A 507 5.02 10.95 27.94
N TRP A 508 5.91 10.08 28.42
CA TRP A 508 5.52 8.79 29.02
C TRP A 508 4.79 8.99 30.34
N HIS A 509 3.60 8.40 30.46
CA HIS A 509 2.82 8.34 31.68
C HIS A 509 2.66 6.89 32.12
N MET A 510 3.36 6.53 33.19
CA MET A 510 3.22 5.22 33.81
C MET A 510 1.84 5.12 34.48
N ILE A 511 1.06 4.10 34.09
CA ILE A 511 -0.22 3.74 34.71
C ILE A 511 0.05 2.84 35.92
N ARG A 512 0.86 1.80 35.72
CA ARG A 512 1.28 0.90 36.80
C ARG A 512 2.68 0.34 36.57
N ARG A 513 3.35 0.01 37.66
CA ARG A 513 4.61 -0.72 37.64
C ARG A 513 4.32 -2.21 37.77
N LEU A 514 4.86 -2.98 36.83
CA LEU A 514 4.71 -4.43 36.83
C LEU A 514 5.87 -5.06 37.60
N ASN A 515 5.55 -6.07 38.41
CA ASN A 515 6.53 -6.90 39.11
C ASN A 515 5.85 -8.23 39.52
N GLY A 516 6.58 -9.10 40.25
CA GLY A 516 6.05 -10.40 40.64
C GLY A 516 5.66 -11.27 39.44
N ASP A 517 4.42 -11.74 39.40
CA ASP A 517 3.94 -12.70 38.38
C ASP A 517 3.92 -12.12 36.98
N GLU A 518 3.69 -10.82 36.81
CA GLU A 518 3.71 -10.15 35.51
C GLU A 518 5.12 -10.13 34.90
N VAL A 519 6.15 -9.92 35.72
CA VAL A 519 7.55 -9.98 35.28
C VAL A 519 7.97 -11.42 35.01
N ALA A 520 7.52 -12.36 35.84
CA ALA A 520 7.88 -13.76 35.71
C ALA A 520 7.28 -14.41 34.44
N SER A 521 6.11 -13.97 34.00
CA SER A 521 5.43 -14.53 32.83
C SER A 521 5.59 -13.70 31.56
N MET A 522 5.65 -12.37 31.67
CA MET A 522 5.64 -11.40 30.54
C MET A 522 4.69 -11.80 29.42
N ARG A 523 3.46 -12.14 29.80
CA ARG A 523 2.41 -12.63 28.92
C ARG A 523 1.39 -11.53 28.67
N TYR A 524 1.07 -11.29 27.40
CA TYR A 524 0.15 -10.25 26.96
C TYR A 524 -0.88 -10.85 26.00
N ASP A 525 -2.11 -11.01 26.46
CA ASP A 525 -3.24 -11.57 25.72
C ASP A 525 -4.21 -10.48 25.19
N LYS A 526 -3.83 -9.23 25.38
CA LYS A 526 -4.52 -8.03 24.86
C LYS A 526 -3.49 -6.94 24.55
N PRO A 527 -3.83 -5.97 23.70
CA PRO A 527 -2.93 -4.86 23.36
C PRO A 527 -2.42 -4.14 24.62
N THR A 528 -1.12 -4.05 24.74
CA THR A 528 -0.46 -3.46 25.92
C THR A 528 0.77 -2.67 25.47
N LEU A 529 0.92 -1.43 25.95
CA LEU A 529 2.11 -0.62 25.75
C LEU A 529 2.95 -0.62 27.03
N LEU A 530 4.22 -1.00 26.86
CA LEU A 530 5.16 -1.22 27.95
C LEU A 530 6.39 -0.32 27.78
N LYS A 531 6.98 0.06 28.91
CA LYS A 531 8.35 0.55 28.99
C LYS A 531 9.19 -0.42 29.82
N ILE A 532 10.28 -0.95 29.25
CA ILE A 532 11.16 -1.90 29.93
C ILE A 532 12.60 -1.38 29.94
N ARG A 533 13.27 -1.58 31.08
CA ARG A 533 14.71 -1.38 31.21
C ARG A 533 15.37 -2.69 31.61
N LEU A 534 16.46 -3.03 30.94
CA LEU A 534 17.20 -4.26 31.12
C LEU A 534 18.56 -4.03 31.75
N PHE A 535 19.13 -5.10 32.28
CA PHE A 535 20.45 -5.13 32.83
C PHE A 535 21.12 -6.47 32.52
N ALA A 536 22.27 -6.43 31.84
CA ALA A 536 23.05 -7.64 31.53
C ALA A 536 24.20 -7.81 32.50
N TYR A 537 24.44 -9.04 32.95
CA TYR A 537 25.47 -9.38 33.95
C TYR A 537 26.10 -10.75 33.69
N GLN A 538 27.22 -10.99 34.40
CA GLN A 538 27.99 -12.25 34.36
C GLN A 538 27.31 -13.40 35.09
#